data_9ed29e408cbcc1971ed9f494e4024e19
#
_entry.id   9ed29e408cbcc1971ed9f494e4024e19
#
_cell.length_a   1.000
_cell.length_b   1.000
_cell.length_c   1.000
_cell.angle_alpha   90.00
_cell.angle_beta   90.00
_cell.angle_gamma   90.00
#
_symmetry.space_group_name_H-M   'P 1'
#
loop_
_entity.id
_entity.type
_entity.pdbx_description
1 polymer ?
#
loop_
_entity_poly.entity_id
_entity_poly.type
_entity_poly.pdbx_seq_one_letter_code
_entity_poly.pdbx_strand_id
1 'polypeptide(L)'
;VSFQWPAALLSLLLLPLLALGYAGLLRRRSARAVTHPDAATLLAAATRGKRWRQHLGAGLFGLALAAALGALARPVAPLPVPASNVYVVLSLDVSRSMLAEDIPPNRLEATKRAAVEFVRAMPRDARVGLVTFSSYASLLVPPTTDHERVIRAIEGLVAEFATAIGDGLLEAVYALPGRERPQDLSNPPRPPQGKLPPGTVVLMSDGQSNRGVPPLDAARIARDLQVKVYTVGVGTPEGTFLNLGGRMIWVRLDEETLKEIAAITEGTYYHASTASELRRVYRTLGRVIGWEHRPTEVTALAAAAAAVLLMGSVALSMLHLHRLP
;
A
#
# COMPACT_ATOMS: atom_id res chain seq x y z
N VAL A 1 -3.93 -16.01 -6.36
CA VAL A 1 -4.93 -15.73 -7.42
C VAL A 1 -6.14 -16.59 -7.14
N SER A 2 -7.30 -15.98 -7.00
CA SER A 2 -8.59 -16.67 -6.89
C SER A 2 -9.41 -16.41 -8.16
N PHE A 3 -10.43 -17.23 -8.39
CA PHE A 3 -11.32 -17.08 -9.56
C PHE A 3 -12.73 -16.80 -9.07
N GLN A 4 -13.39 -15.80 -9.64
CA GLN A 4 -14.81 -15.51 -9.31
C GLN A 4 -15.74 -16.59 -9.90
N TRP A 5 -15.39 -17.14 -11.06
CA TRP A 5 -16.17 -18.16 -11.76
C TRP A 5 -15.30 -19.42 -12.00
N PRO A 6 -14.99 -20.21 -10.97
CA PRO A 6 -14.14 -21.39 -11.11
C PRO A 6 -14.71 -22.43 -12.06
N ALA A 7 -16.04 -22.52 -12.21
CA ALA A 7 -16.69 -23.41 -13.17
C ALA A 7 -16.32 -23.10 -14.63
N ALA A 8 -15.98 -21.83 -14.96
CA ALA A 8 -15.53 -21.49 -16.28
C ALA A 8 -14.20 -22.16 -16.68
N LEU A 9 -13.38 -22.58 -15.70
CA LEU A 9 -12.15 -23.33 -15.97
C LEU A 9 -12.44 -24.70 -16.62
N LEU A 10 -13.66 -25.25 -16.48
CA LEU A 10 -14.05 -26.47 -17.19
C LEU A 10 -14.01 -26.30 -18.72
N SER A 11 -14.15 -25.06 -19.21
CA SER A 11 -14.02 -24.78 -20.64
C SER A 11 -12.60 -25.07 -21.18
N LEU A 12 -11.57 -25.11 -20.32
CA LEU A 12 -10.23 -25.54 -20.71
C LEU A 12 -10.16 -27.00 -21.21
N LEU A 13 -11.15 -27.83 -20.87
CA LEU A 13 -11.27 -29.19 -21.38
C LEU A 13 -11.54 -29.22 -22.90
N LEU A 14 -11.96 -28.09 -23.50
CA LEU A 14 -12.07 -27.96 -24.95
C LEU A 14 -10.69 -28.00 -25.65
N LEU A 15 -9.62 -27.58 -24.99
CA LEU A 15 -8.26 -27.54 -25.56
C LEU A 15 -7.74 -28.92 -25.98
N PRO A 16 -7.76 -29.96 -25.12
CA PRO A 16 -7.33 -31.30 -25.53
C PRO A 16 -8.24 -31.86 -26.64
N LEU A 17 -9.53 -31.55 -26.63
CA LEU A 17 -10.45 -31.98 -27.68
C LEU A 17 -10.10 -31.36 -29.03
N LEU A 18 -9.77 -30.06 -29.04
CA LEU A 18 -9.31 -29.36 -30.25
C LEU A 18 -7.93 -29.88 -30.69
N ALA A 19 -7.02 -30.17 -29.77
CA ALA A 19 -5.72 -30.76 -30.09
C ALA A 19 -5.85 -32.16 -30.73
N LEU A 20 -6.76 -33.00 -30.23
CA LEU A 20 -7.07 -34.29 -30.81
C LEU A 20 -7.67 -34.15 -32.20
N GLY A 21 -8.60 -33.20 -32.40
CA GLY A 21 -9.19 -32.88 -33.70
C GLY A 21 -8.11 -32.45 -34.70
N TYR A 22 -7.22 -31.55 -34.28
CA TYR A 22 -6.09 -31.10 -35.10
C TYR A 22 -5.14 -32.27 -35.48
N ALA A 23 -4.78 -33.11 -34.54
CA ALA A 23 -3.96 -34.30 -34.81
C ALA A 23 -4.66 -35.26 -35.77
N GLY A 24 -5.99 -35.45 -35.63
CA GLY A 24 -6.79 -36.26 -36.54
C GLY A 24 -6.82 -35.73 -37.98
N LEU A 25 -6.94 -34.41 -38.13
CA LEU A 25 -6.90 -33.75 -39.45
C LEU A 25 -5.53 -33.93 -40.13
N LEU A 26 -4.45 -33.81 -39.35
CA LEU A 26 -3.11 -34.03 -39.87
C LEU A 26 -2.90 -35.47 -40.37
N ARG A 27 -3.42 -36.47 -39.64
CA ARG A 27 -3.36 -37.89 -40.02
C ARG A 27 -4.14 -38.14 -41.32
N ARG A 28 -5.32 -37.52 -41.48
CA ARG A 28 -6.13 -37.69 -42.70
C ARG A 28 -5.51 -37.05 -43.95
N ARG A 29 -4.76 -35.94 -43.79
CA ARG A 29 -4.00 -35.31 -44.89
C ARG A 29 -2.85 -36.21 -45.40
N SER A 30 -2.20 -36.93 -44.53
CA SER A 30 -1.14 -37.87 -44.86
C SER A 30 -1.67 -39.09 -45.66
N ALA A 31 -2.93 -39.48 -45.50
CA ALA A 31 -3.52 -40.60 -46.21
C ALA A 31 -3.95 -40.30 -47.66
N ARG A 32 -3.98 -39.02 -48.04
CA ARG A 32 -4.26 -38.56 -49.44
C ARG A 32 -2.99 -38.23 -50.19
N ALA A 33 -1.97 -39.09 -50.15
CA ALA A 33 -0.79 -38.96 -50.96
C ALA A 33 -1.17 -39.17 -52.43
N VAL A 34 -1.06 -38.12 -53.24
CA VAL A 34 -1.17 -38.23 -54.69
C VAL A 34 0.10 -38.93 -55.18
N THR A 35 -0.07 -40.04 -55.85
CA THR A 35 1.00 -40.74 -56.55
C THR A 35 1.44 -39.91 -57.77
N HIS A 36 2.44 -39.08 -57.61
CA HIS A 36 3.07 -38.35 -58.71
C HIS A 36 4.31 -39.14 -59.21
N PRO A 37 4.54 -39.28 -60.51
CA PRO A 37 5.63 -40.09 -61.06
C PRO A 37 7.02 -39.57 -60.65
N ASP A 38 7.17 -38.30 -60.26
CA ASP A 38 8.43 -37.70 -59.80
C ASP A 38 8.55 -37.54 -58.29
N ALA A 39 7.88 -38.38 -57.50
CA ALA A 39 7.88 -38.32 -56.04
C ALA A 39 9.31 -38.44 -55.47
N ALA A 40 10.24 -39.10 -56.10
CA ALA A 40 11.62 -39.26 -55.64
C ALA A 40 12.42 -37.95 -55.67
N THR A 41 12.25 -37.12 -56.68
CA THR A 41 12.91 -35.82 -56.84
C THR A 41 12.35 -34.78 -55.91
N LEU A 42 11.01 -34.80 -55.67
CA LEU A 42 10.33 -33.95 -54.70
C LEU A 42 10.67 -34.30 -53.25
N LEU A 43 10.85 -35.57 -52.95
CA LEU A 43 11.30 -36.04 -51.64
C LEU A 43 12.77 -35.65 -51.36
N ALA A 44 13.65 -35.61 -52.36
CA ALA A 44 15.03 -35.16 -52.22
C ALA A 44 15.11 -33.63 -52.00
N ALA A 45 14.22 -32.86 -52.65
CA ALA A 45 14.11 -31.40 -52.48
C ALA A 45 13.40 -31.00 -51.18
N ALA A 46 12.59 -31.86 -50.61
CA ALA A 46 11.95 -31.64 -49.30
C ALA A 46 13.04 -31.72 -48.19
N THR A 47 13.90 -30.69 -48.15
CA THR A 47 14.81 -30.50 -47.04
C THR A 47 14.05 -30.66 -45.75
N ARG A 48 14.64 -31.40 -44.81
CA ARG A 48 14.15 -31.59 -43.41
C ARG A 48 14.01 -30.23 -42.68
N GLY A 49 13.19 -29.34 -43.22
CA GLY A 49 12.78 -28.12 -42.52
C GLY A 49 12.14 -28.55 -41.20
N LYS A 50 12.60 -27.98 -40.09
CA LYS A 50 12.10 -28.25 -38.74
C LYS A 50 10.56 -28.28 -38.74
N ARG A 51 9.98 -29.47 -38.82
CA ARG A 51 8.49 -29.68 -38.86
C ARG A 51 7.73 -28.98 -37.73
N TRP A 52 8.41 -28.74 -36.57
CA TRP A 52 7.83 -28.04 -35.47
C TRP A 52 7.42 -26.57 -35.78
N ARG A 53 8.13 -25.91 -36.75
CA ARG A 53 7.78 -24.54 -37.16
C ARG A 53 6.39 -24.44 -37.78
N GLN A 54 5.90 -25.51 -38.41
CA GLN A 54 4.57 -25.56 -39.02
C GLN A 54 3.46 -25.60 -37.95
N HIS A 55 3.80 -26.05 -36.72
CA HIS A 55 2.87 -26.15 -35.61
C HIS A 55 2.92 -24.95 -34.68
N LEU A 56 3.88 -24.03 -34.87
CA LEU A 56 4.02 -22.84 -34.00
C LEU A 56 2.77 -21.95 -34.04
N GLY A 57 2.19 -21.71 -35.21
CA GLY A 57 0.96 -20.93 -35.32
C GLY A 57 -0.21 -21.59 -34.58
N ALA A 58 -0.39 -22.91 -34.75
CA ALA A 58 -1.42 -23.65 -34.03
C ALA A 58 -1.17 -23.69 -32.50
N GLY A 59 0.10 -23.79 -32.09
CA GLY A 59 0.49 -23.74 -30.69
C GLY A 59 0.18 -22.36 -30.05
N LEU A 60 0.53 -21.26 -30.73
CA LEU A 60 0.21 -19.92 -30.29
C LEU A 60 -1.29 -19.68 -30.24
N PHE A 61 -2.05 -20.20 -31.19
CA PHE A 61 -3.52 -20.14 -31.18
C PHE A 61 -4.08 -20.90 -29.97
N GLY A 62 -3.57 -22.11 -29.69
CA GLY A 62 -3.96 -22.87 -28.51
C GLY A 62 -3.68 -22.13 -27.20
N LEU A 63 -2.52 -21.48 -27.09
CA LEU A 63 -2.15 -20.65 -25.93
C LEU A 63 -3.05 -19.40 -25.82
N ALA A 64 -3.36 -18.74 -26.93
CA ALA A 64 -4.29 -17.61 -26.96
C ALA A 64 -5.67 -18.02 -26.50
N LEU A 65 -6.16 -19.15 -26.97
CA LEU A 65 -7.44 -19.71 -26.55
C LEU A 65 -7.44 -20.10 -25.08
N ALA A 66 -6.37 -20.73 -24.59
CA ALA A 66 -6.20 -21.05 -23.16
C ALA A 66 -6.26 -19.79 -22.29
N ALA A 67 -5.55 -18.73 -22.70
CA ALA A 67 -5.55 -17.44 -21.99
C ALA A 67 -6.95 -16.79 -22.01
N ALA A 68 -7.67 -16.85 -23.15
CA ALA A 68 -9.02 -16.33 -23.27
C ALA A 68 -10.04 -17.09 -22.40
N LEU A 69 -9.96 -18.44 -22.39
CA LEU A 69 -10.79 -19.28 -21.53
C LEU A 69 -10.46 -19.08 -20.05
N GLY A 70 -9.17 -18.89 -19.72
CA GLY A 70 -8.75 -18.52 -18.37
C GLY A 70 -9.25 -17.15 -17.93
N ALA A 71 -9.31 -16.18 -18.86
CA ALA A 71 -9.88 -14.86 -18.61
C ALA A 71 -11.38 -14.92 -18.30
N LEU A 72 -12.10 -15.87 -18.89
CA LEU A 72 -13.53 -16.09 -18.64
C LEU A 72 -13.81 -16.50 -17.17
N ALA A 73 -12.83 -17.13 -16.50
CA ALA A 73 -12.93 -17.51 -15.09
C ALA A 73 -12.79 -16.31 -14.13
N ARG A 74 -12.61 -15.08 -14.65
CA ARG A 74 -12.41 -13.83 -13.90
C ARG A 74 -11.35 -13.97 -12.83
N PRO A 75 -10.07 -14.06 -13.20
CA PRO A 75 -8.99 -14.12 -12.24
C PRO A 75 -8.92 -12.84 -11.40
N VAL A 76 -8.79 -13.02 -10.09
CA VAL A 76 -8.67 -11.97 -9.10
C VAL A 76 -7.31 -12.07 -8.43
N ALA A 77 -6.57 -10.98 -8.46
CA ALA A 77 -5.28 -10.86 -7.78
C ALA A 77 -5.32 -9.77 -6.72
N PRO A 78 -4.65 -9.94 -5.57
CA PRO A 78 -4.49 -8.88 -4.59
C PRO A 78 -3.53 -7.84 -5.19
N LEU A 79 -4.08 -6.75 -5.71
CA LEU A 79 -3.29 -5.63 -6.20
C LEU A 79 -3.25 -4.50 -5.17
N PRO A 80 -2.10 -3.83 -4.98
CA PRO A 80 -2.04 -2.62 -4.18
C PRO A 80 -2.82 -1.52 -4.90
N VAL A 81 -3.94 -1.13 -4.33
CA VAL A 81 -4.74 0.01 -4.80
C VAL A 81 -4.71 1.11 -3.75
N PRO A 82 -4.79 2.39 -4.13
CA PRO A 82 -4.95 3.46 -3.17
C PRO A 82 -6.17 3.17 -2.29
N ALA A 83 -5.98 3.23 -0.97
CA ALA A 83 -7.08 3.03 -0.03
C ALA A 83 -8.07 4.20 -0.16
N SER A 84 -9.32 3.92 -0.45
CA SER A 84 -10.36 4.94 -0.57
C SER A 84 -10.83 5.44 0.81
N ASN A 85 -11.09 6.74 0.94
CA ASN A 85 -11.55 7.37 2.19
C ASN A 85 -10.58 7.22 3.37
N VAL A 86 -9.28 7.37 3.12
CA VAL A 86 -8.27 7.38 4.17
C VAL A 86 -8.30 8.70 4.93
N TYR A 87 -8.50 8.61 6.23
CA TYR A 87 -8.35 9.73 7.15
C TYR A 87 -7.16 9.48 8.06
N VAL A 88 -6.18 10.36 8.02
CA VAL A 88 -4.98 10.30 8.87
C VAL A 88 -4.80 11.63 9.57
N VAL A 89 -4.55 11.59 10.87
CA VAL A 89 -4.14 12.78 11.62
C VAL A 89 -2.73 12.57 12.14
N LEU A 90 -1.84 13.47 11.75
CA LEU A 90 -0.51 13.57 12.34
C LEU A 90 -0.64 14.32 13.67
N SER A 91 -0.19 13.72 14.77
CA SER A 91 -0.10 14.32 16.08
C SER A 91 1.39 14.48 16.44
N LEU A 92 1.89 15.71 16.33
CA LEU A 92 3.32 16.01 16.43
C LEU A 92 3.64 16.70 17.76
N ASP A 93 4.64 16.15 18.43
CA ASP A 93 5.23 16.76 19.61
C ASP A 93 6.06 17.98 19.21
N VAL A 94 5.70 19.14 19.77
CA VAL A 94 6.46 20.38 19.61
C VAL A 94 7.03 20.87 20.95
N SER A 95 7.18 19.96 21.91
CA SER A 95 7.81 20.27 23.20
C SER A 95 9.29 20.63 23.08
N ARG A 96 9.84 21.29 24.09
CA ARG A 96 11.24 21.71 24.08
C ARG A 96 12.24 20.56 24.05
N SER A 97 11.89 19.36 24.52
CA SER A 97 12.73 18.16 24.39
C SER A 97 13.02 17.81 22.93
N MET A 98 12.13 18.21 22.01
CA MET A 98 12.30 18.05 20.56
C MET A 98 13.38 18.99 19.96
N LEU A 99 13.94 19.91 20.74
CA LEU A 99 15.12 20.69 20.36
C LEU A 99 16.45 19.95 20.59
N ALA A 100 16.40 18.74 21.15
CA ALA A 100 17.59 17.91 21.33
C ALA A 100 18.26 17.59 19.99
N GLU A 101 19.61 17.62 19.97
CA GLU A 101 20.44 17.51 18.78
C GLU A 101 21.01 16.10 18.56
N ASP A 102 20.51 15.10 19.29
CA ASP A 102 20.88 13.69 19.08
C ASP A 102 20.45 13.19 17.71
N ILE A 103 19.47 13.85 17.08
CA ILE A 103 19.10 13.67 15.67
C ILE A 103 19.32 14.99 14.92
N PRO A 104 20.32 15.10 14.01
CA PRO A 104 20.63 16.36 13.34
C PRO A 104 19.52 16.88 12.41
N PRO A 105 19.28 18.20 12.36
CA PRO A 105 19.87 19.27 13.17
C PRO A 105 19.31 19.31 14.61
N ASN A 106 18.09 18.89 14.83
CA ASN A 106 17.42 18.56 16.08
C ASN A 106 16.21 17.65 15.79
N ARG A 107 15.63 17.05 16.83
CA ARG A 107 14.50 16.12 16.70
C ARG A 107 13.31 16.76 15.99
N LEU A 108 12.97 18.03 16.30
CA LEU A 108 11.83 18.74 15.71
C LEU A 108 12.00 18.93 14.18
N GLU A 109 13.15 19.44 13.76
CA GLU A 109 13.41 19.65 12.33
C GLU A 109 13.50 18.33 11.54
N ALA A 110 14.04 17.27 12.15
CA ALA A 110 14.03 15.95 11.55
C ALA A 110 12.60 15.43 11.41
N THR A 111 11.76 15.63 12.43
CA THR A 111 10.33 15.29 12.44
C THR A 111 9.56 16.04 11.37
N LYS A 112 9.72 17.37 11.25
CA LYS A 112 9.08 18.20 10.22
C LYS A 112 9.39 17.68 8.82
N ARG A 113 10.67 17.42 8.51
CA ARG A 113 11.08 16.89 7.20
C ARG A 113 10.43 15.54 6.90
N ALA A 114 10.44 14.63 7.87
CA ALA A 114 9.86 13.32 7.70
C ALA A 114 8.33 13.37 7.56
N ALA A 115 7.65 14.23 8.32
CA ALA A 115 6.21 14.44 8.22
C ALA A 115 5.81 15.03 6.85
N VAL A 116 6.60 15.95 6.30
CA VAL A 116 6.40 16.47 4.92
C VAL A 116 6.55 15.34 3.89
N GLU A 117 7.58 14.50 4.02
CA GLU A 117 7.74 13.34 3.12
C GLU A 117 6.56 12.35 3.24
N PHE A 118 6.03 12.15 4.44
CA PHE A 118 4.84 11.34 4.66
C PHE A 118 3.63 11.90 3.91
N VAL A 119 3.33 13.19 4.11
CA VAL A 119 2.19 13.84 3.45
C VAL A 119 2.30 13.76 1.93
N ARG A 120 3.50 13.97 1.38
CA ARG A 120 3.77 13.85 -0.07
C ARG A 120 3.62 12.42 -0.61
N ALA A 121 3.84 11.42 0.24
CA ALA A 121 3.70 10.00 -0.13
C ALA A 121 2.25 9.50 -0.06
N MET A 122 1.34 10.26 0.55
CA MET A 122 -0.07 9.89 0.65
C MET A 122 -0.79 10.01 -0.69
N PRO A 123 -1.77 9.14 -0.98
CA PRO A 123 -2.64 9.29 -2.14
C PRO A 123 -3.34 10.66 -2.15
N ARG A 124 -3.59 11.22 -3.32
CA ARG A 124 -4.17 12.58 -3.48
C ARG A 124 -5.56 12.74 -2.86
N ASP A 125 -6.31 11.67 -2.77
CA ASP A 125 -7.65 11.58 -2.16
C ASP A 125 -7.62 11.31 -0.66
N ALA A 126 -6.45 10.99 -0.09
CA ALA A 126 -6.29 10.84 1.35
C ALA A 126 -6.46 12.18 2.07
N ARG A 127 -7.20 12.16 3.16
CA ARG A 127 -7.43 13.34 4.00
C ARG A 127 -6.46 13.34 5.16
N VAL A 128 -5.53 14.27 5.15
CA VAL A 128 -4.49 14.41 6.17
C VAL A 128 -4.80 15.62 7.05
N GLY A 129 -4.83 15.41 8.36
CA GLY A 129 -4.95 16.45 9.38
C GLY A 129 -3.64 16.62 10.15
N LEU A 130 -3.50 17.74 10.84
CA LEU A 130 -2.35 18.07 11.69
C LEU A 130 -2.82 18.57 13.05
N VAL A 131 -2.39 17.86 14.07
CA VAL A 131 -2.46 18.25 15.47
C VAL A 131 -1.05 18.45 15.99
N THR A 132 -0.83 19.46 16.81
CA THR A 132 0.38 19.62 17.60
C THR A 132 0.05 19.59 19.07
N PHE A 133 0.99 19.15 19.85
CA PHE A 133 0.87 19.18 21.31
C PHE A 133 2.17 19.59 21.99
N SER A 134 1.98 20.35 23.05
CA SER A 134 3.00 20.82 23.96
C SER A 134 2.38 20.93 25.36
N SER A 135 2.21 22.09 25.92
CA SER A 135 1.46 22.33 27.15
C SER A 135 -0.04 22.04 27.01
N TYR A 136 -0.54 22.10 25.80
CA TYR A 136 -1.92 21.78 25.36
C TYR A 136 -1.87 21.23 23.94
N ALA A 137 -2.95 20.60 23.51
CA ALA A 137 -3.10 20.13 22.14
C ALA A 137 -3.92 21.12 21.29
N SER A 138 -3.56 21.23 20.02
CA SER A 138 -4.23 22.12 19.07
C SER A 138 -4.37 21.47 17.71
N LEU A 139 -5.58 21.49 17.16
CA LEU A 139 -5.87 21.09 15.78
C LEU A 139 -5.48 22.25 14.84
N LEU A 140 -4.32 22.17 14.21
CA LEU A 140 -3.84 23.20 13.28
C LEU A 140 -4.50 23.10 11.91
N VAL A 141 -4.67 21.87 11.40
CA VAL A 141 -5.30 21.64 10.12
C VAL A 141 -6.25 20.45 10.25
N PRO A 142 -7.57 20.64 10.05
CA PRO A 142 -8.51 19.53 10.01
C PRO A 142 -8.23 18.63 8.80
N PRO A 143 -8.63 17.34 8.86
CA PRO A 143 -8.37 16.40 7.76
C PRO A 143 -8.86 16.94 6.41
N THR A 144 -7.90 17.16 5.50
CA THR A 144 -8.12 17.79 4.18
C THR A 144 -7.35 17.05 3.09
N THR A 145 -7.81 17.15 1.85
CA THR A 145 -7.10 16.72 0.65
C THR A 145 -6.11 17.75 0.13
N ASP A 146 -6.13 18.98 0.69
CA ASP A 146 -5.11 20.02 0.41
C ASP A 146 -3.83 19.71 1.21
N HIS A 147 -3.01 18.81 0.67
CA HIS A 147 -1.76 18.40 1.28
C HIS A 147 -0.75 19.56 1.42
N GLU A 148 -0.78 20.53 0.50
CA GLU A 148 0.11 21.70 0.56
C GLU A 148 -0.19 22.59 1.77
N ARG A 149 -1.47 22.69 2.16
CA ARG A 149 -1.86 23.38 3.39
C ARG A 149 -1.27 22.71 4.62
N VAL A 150 -1.30 21.37 4.67
CA VAL A 150 -0.72 20.60 5.78
C VAL A 150 0.79 20.76 5.82
N ILE A 151 1.47 20.71 4.66
CA ILE A 151 2.92 20.88 4.54
C ILE A 151 3.35 22.25 5.06
N ARG A 152 2.69 23.34 4.62
CA ARG A 152 3.01 24.69 5.12
C ARG A 152 2.83 24.80 6.63
N ALA A 153 1.79 24.17 7.18
CA ALA A 153 1.58 24.16 8.63
C ALA A 153 2.71 23.41 9.37
N ILE A 154 3.16 22.26 8.84
CA ILE A 154 4.29 21.51 9.42
C ILE A 154 5.57 22.32 9.37
N GLU A 155 5.88 22.98 8.26
CA GLU A 155 7.09 23.80 8.11
C GLU A 155 7.14 24.99 9.09
N GLY A 156 5.97 25.53 9.43
CA GLY A 156 5.82 26.64 10.38
C GLY A 156 5.88 26.26 11.86
N LEU A 157 6.03 24.97 12.21
CA LEU A 157 6.05 24.54 13.63
C LEU A 157 7.26 25.09 14.36
N VAL A 158 7.04 25.52 15.60
CA VAL A 158 8.07 25.99 16.53
C VAL A 158 7.95 25.23 17.86
N ALA A 159 9.07 25.11 18.56
CA ALA A 159 9.09 24.41 19.85
C ALA A 159 8.42 25.25 20.95
N GLU A 160 7.63 24.57 21.81
CA GLU A 160 6.90 25.13 22.92
C GLU A 160 7.24 24.41 24.24
N PHE A 161 6.62 24.88 25.33
CA PHE A 161 6.87 24.31 26.66
C PHE A 161 5.99 23.09 26.96
N ALA A 162 6.50 22.19 27.82
CA ALA A 162 5.80 21.01 28.37
C ALA A 162 5.36 19.99 27.29
N THR A 163 4.77 18.87 27.72
CA THR A 163 4.36 17.78 26.84
C THR A 163 3.08 17.14 27.36
N ALA A 164 1.99 17.19 26.59
CA ALA A 164 0.68 16.61 26.88
C ALA A 164 0.30 15.58 25.83
N ILE A 165 0.95 14.41 25.83
CA ILE A 165 0.76 13.33 24.84
C ILE A 165 -0.69 12.88 24.76
N GLY A 166 -1.33 12.66 25.94
CA GLY A 166 -2.71 12.19 25.99
C GLY A 166 -3.68 13.17 25.37
N ASP A 167 -3.50 14.47 25.62
CA ASP A 167 -4.33 15.51 25.01
C ASP A 167 -4.09 15.58 23.49
N GLY A 168 -2.83 15.47 23.04
CA GLY A 168 -2.47 15.40 21.62
C GLY A 168 -3.08 14.21 20.88
N LEU A 169 -3.12 13.06 21.56
CA LEU A 169 -3.77 11.87 21.04
C LEU A 169 -5.29 12.05 20.94
N LEU A 170 -5.94 12.54 22.00
CA LEU A 170 -7.38 12.76 22.02
C LEU A 170 -7.82 13.81 21.02
N GLU A 171 -7.08 14.92 20.88
CA GLU A 171 -7.36 15.94 19.87
C GLU A 171 -7.32 15.36 18.47
N ALA A 172 -6.31 14.52 18.18
CA ALA A 172 -6.18 13.84 16.89
C ALA A 172 -7.32 12.83 16.65
N VAL A 173 -7.76 12.11 17.67
CA VAL A 173 -8.89 11.18 17.59
C VAL A 173 -10.19 11.93 17.29
N TYR A 174 -10.46 13.03 17.99
CA TYR A 174 -11.68 13.82 17.80
C TYR A 174 -11.68 14.62 16.49
N ALA A 175 -10.52 14.86 15.88
CA ALA A 175 -10.44 15.45 14.54
C ALA A 175 -10.88 14.49 13.42
N LEU A 176 -10.99 13.18 13.70
CA LEU A 176 -11.43 12.18 12.74
C LEU A 176 -12.97 12.15 12.62
N PRO A 177 -13.52 11.88 11.43
CA PRO A 177 -14.96 11.93 11.20
C PRO A 177 -15.73 10.91 12.06
N GLY A 178 -16.87 11.34 12.59
CA GLY A 178 -17.74 10.53 13.43
C GLY A 178 -17.26 10.31 14.87
N ARG A 179 -16.19 11.01 15.29
CA ARG A 179 -15.64 10.95 16.65
C ARG A 179 -15.78 12.32 17.30
N GLU A 180 -16.90 12.53 17.93
CA GLU A 180 -17.19 13.81 18.58
C GLU A 180 -16.58 13.85 19.98
N ARG A 181 -16.07 15.02 20.36
CA ARG A 181 -15.59 15.27 21.73
C ARG A 181 -16.78 15.24 22.68
N PRO A 182 -16.73 14.47 23.78
CA PRO A 182 -17.75 14.53 24.79
C PRO A 182 -17.89 15.94 25.35
N GLN A 183 -19.11 16.43 25.48
CA GLN A 183 -19.40 17.73 26.12
C GLN A 183 -19.05 17.71 27.61
N ASP A 184 -19.14 16.54 28.22
CA ASP A 184 -18.80 16.31 29.64
C ASP A 184 -17.66 15.27 29.69
N LEU A 185 -16.48 15.74 30.09
CA LEU A 185 -15.28 14.90 30.27
C LEU A 185 -15.41 13.87 31.40
N SER A 186 -16.42 14.01 32.26
CA SER A 186 -16.73 13.05 33.32
C SER A 186 -17.42 11.77 32.79
N ASN A 187 -17.94 11.81 31.56
CA ASN A 187 -18.51 10.65 30.88
C ASN A 187 -17.61 10.16 29.80
N PRO A 188 -17.13 8.90 29.84
CA PRO A 188 -16.37 8.35 28.75
C PRO A 188 -17.19 8.39 27.45
N PRO A 189 -16.56 8.66 26.29
CA PRO A 189 -17.25 8.67 25.01
C PRO A 189 -17.97 7.34 24.83
N ARG A 190 -19.26 7.38 24.49
CA ARG A 190 -20.01 6.16 24.20
C ARG A 190 -19.43 5.51 22.94
N PRO A 191 -19.20 4.19 22.96
CA PRO A 191 -18.81 3.50 21.76
C PRO A 191 -19.82 3.80 20.65
N PRO A 192 -19.37 4.18 19.47
CA PRO A 192 -20.26 4.53 18.37
C PRO A 192 -21.13 3.35 17.98
N GLN A 193 -22.42 3.58 17.81
CA GLN A 193 -23.35 2.58 17.29
C GLN A 193 -23.15 2.48 15.78
N GLY A 194 -22.29 1.54 15.34
CA GLY A 194 -22.04 1.29 13.93
C GLY A 194 -20.55 1.32 13.54
N LYS A 195 -20.29 1.06 12.26
CA LYS A 195 -18.94 1.08 11.69
C LYS A 195 -18.57 2.52 11.34
N LEU A 196 -17.64 3.08 12.08
CA LEU A 196 -17.07 4.38 11.79
C LEU A 196 -16.20 4.36 10.51
N PRO A 197 -16.06 5.51 9.82
CA PRO A 197 -15.05 5.65 8.78
C PRO A 197 -13.67 5.29 9.33
N PRO A 198 -12.84 4.54 8.57
CA PRO A 198 -11.51 4.19 9.03
C PRO A 198 -10.70 5.45 9.29
N GLY A 199 -10.15 5.55 10.48
CA GLY A 199 -9.35 6.69 10.92
C GLY A 199 -8.06 6.21 11.58
N THR A 200 -6.96 6.88 11.28
CA THR A 200 -5.64 6.54 11.80
C THR A 200 -4.97 7.78 12.38
N VAL A 201 -4.30 7.61 13.51
CA VAL A 201 -3.43 8.63 14.08
C VAL A 201 -1.98 8.18 13.97
N VAL A 202 -1.10 9.08 13.58
CA VAL A 202 0.35 8.91 13.65
C VAL A 202 0.86 9.86 14.72
N LEU A 203 1.15 9.31 15.87
CA LEU A 203 1.66 10.05 17.03
C LEU A 203 3.18 10.04 17.02
N MET A 204 3.79 11.21 17.13
CA MET A 204 5.22 11.37 17.17
C MET A 204 5.64 12.16 18.40
N SER A 205 6.52 11.57 19.20
CA SER A 205 7.02 12.15 20.44
C SER A 205 8.31 11.46 20.90
N ASP A 206 8.96 12.04 21.89
CA ASP A 206 9.98 11.35 22.69
C ASP A 206 9.37 10.51 23.84
N GLY A 207 8.04 10.44 23.94
CA GLY A 207 7.32 9.60 24.89
C GLY A 207 7.17 10.17 26.30
N GLN A 208 7.83 11.26 26.64
CA GLN A 208 7.76 11.86 27.97
C GLN A 208 6.54 12.78 28.08
N SER A 209 5.52 12.36 28.84
CA SER A 209 4.34 13.17 29.13
C SER A 209 4.38 13.67 30.57
N ASN A 210 4.21 14.98 30.75
CA ASN A 210 4.23 15.61 32.07
C ASN A 210 2.98 16.44 32.39
N ARG A 211 2.00 16.46 31.45
CA ARG A 211 0.72 17.19 31.61
C ARG A 211 -0.42 16.48 30.89
N GLY A 212 -1.64 16.95 31.18
CA GLY A 212 -2.86 16.55 30.51
C GLY A 212 -3.37 15.15 30.90
N VAL A 213 -4.13 14.56 30.05
CA VAL A 213 -4.69 13.21 30.21
C VAL A 213 -3.55 12.18 30.18
N PRO A 214 -3.55 11.15 31.06
CA PRO A 214 -2.58 10.07 30.97
C PRO A 214 -2.59 9.43 29.58
N PRO A 215 -1.40 9.22 28.96
CA PRO A 215 -1.33 8.71 27.57
C PRO A 215 -2.05 7.38 27.35
N LEU A 216 -2.01 6.48 28.34
CA LEU A 216 -2.65 5.17 28.23
C LEU A 216 -4.19 5.25 28.33
N ASP A 217 -4.71 6.21 29.09
CA ASP A 217 -6.15 6.45 29.13
C ASP A 217 -6.66 7.02 27.81
N ALA A 218 -5.91 7.95 27.22
CA ALA A 218 -6.17 8.44 25.87
C ALA A 218 -6.13 7.32 24.82
N ALA A 219 -5.18 6.38 24.94
CA ALA A 219 -5.08 5.23 24.06
C ALA A 219 -6.30 4.28 24.19
N ARG A 220 -6.80 4.06 25.41
CA ARG A 220 -8.02 3.27 25.63
C ARG A 220 -9.23 3.92 24.96
N ILE A 221 -9.38 5.24 25.09
CA ILE A 221 -10.44 6.01 24.42
C ILE A 221 -10.29 5.90 22.88
N ALA A 222 -9.08 6.01 22.36
CA ALA A 222 -8.80 5.86 20.93
C ALA A 222 -9.23 4.47 20.42
N ARG A 223 -8.89 3.39 21.16
CA ARG A 223 -9.34 2.03 20.85
C ARG A 223 -10.86 1.90 20.85
N ASP A 224 -11.53 2.43 21.88
CA ASP A 224 -12.99 2.35 22.04
C ASP A 224 -13.70 3.12 20.90
N LEU A 225 -13.06 4.16 20.35
CA LEU A 225 -13.50 4.91 19.18
C LEU A 225 -13.00 4.32 17.85
N GLN A 226 -12.47 3.09 17.85
CA GLN A 226 -11.99 2.37 16.67
C GLN A 226 -10.92 3.15 15.87
N VAL A 227 -9.99 3.79 16.57
CA VAL A 227 -8.86 4.51 15.97
C VAL A 227 -7.58 3.71 16.20
N LYS A 228 -6.91 3.38 15.10
CA LYS A 228 -5.58 2.78 15.15
C LYS A 228 -4.53 3.87 15.30
N VAL A 229 -3.61 3.71 16.26
CA VAL A 229 -2.55 4.68 16.53
C VAL A 229 -1.21 4.07 16.23
N TYR A 230 -0.51 4.62 15.25
CA TYR A 230 0.90 4.33 15.02
C TYR A 230 1.74 5.32 15.80
N THR A 231 2.70 4.82 16.58
CA THR A 231 3.57 5.66 17.39
C THR A 231 4.99 5.65 16.83
N VAL A 232 5.60 6.83 16.77
CA VAL A 232 6.98 7.00 16.30
C VAL A 232 7.79 7.66 17.42
N GLY A 233 8.68 6.90 18.01
CA GLY A 233 9.63 7.38 19.01
C GLY A 233 10.81 8.08 18.36
N VAL A 234 11.05 9.34 18.72
CA VAL A 234 12.11 10.18 18.17
C VAL A 234 13.15 10.47 19.26
N GLY A 235 14.37 10.02 19.02
CA GLY A 235 15.47 10.21 19.98
C GLY A 235 16.22 8.93 20.28
N THR A 236 17.17 9.03 21.20
CA THR A 236 17.97 7.91 21.66
C THR A 236 17.51 7.44 23.04
N PRO A 237 17.41 6.13 23.30
CA PRO A 237 17.08 5.60 24.64
C PRO A 237 18.12 5.97 25.69
N GLU A 238 19.38 6.12 25.27
CA GLU A 238 20.51 6.56 26.14
C GLU A 238 20.31 7.99 26.62
N GLY A 239 19.55 8.80 25.87
CA GLY A 239 19.31 10.19 26.19
C GLY A 239 20.44 11.13 25.79
N THR A 240 20.16 12.42 25.88
CA THR A 240 21.14 13.49 25.61
C THR A 240 20.90 14.69 26.52
N PHE A 241 21.91 15.56 26.65
CA PHE A 241 21.76 16.81 27.35
C PHE A 241 21.26 17.92 26.45
N LEU A 242 20.17 18.54 26.84
CA LEU A 242 19.60 19.72 26.17
C LEU A 242 19.94 20.97 26.98
N ASN A 243 20.57 21.97 26.36
CA ASN A 243 20.84 23.28 26.98
C ASN A 243 19.66 24.22 26.73
N LEU A 244 18.93 24.56 27.77
CA LEU A 244 17.84 25.53 27.73
C LEU A 244 18.21 26.76 28.55
N GLY A 245 18.78 27.76 27.90
CA GLY A 245 19.12 29.03 28.55
C GLY A 245 20.15 28.90 29.68
N GLY A 246 21.14 28.07 29.49
CA GLY A 246 22.18 27.81 30.46
C GLY A 246 21.89 26.68 31.47
N ARG A 247 20.71 26.07 31.40
CA ARG A 247 20.38 24.88 32.21
C ARG A 247 20.52 23.62 31.36
N MET A 248 21.29 22.67 31.83
CA MET A 248 21.42 21.35 31.19
C MET A 248 20.32 20.45 31.72
N ILE A 249 19.46 19.99 30.83
CA ILE A 249 18.35 19.08 31.13
C ILE A 249 18.63 17.77 30.41
N TRP A 250 18.54 16.65 31.14
CA TRP A 250 18.64 15.32 30.56
C TRP A 250 17.29 14.96 29.91
N VAL A 251 17.31 14.65 28.61
CA VAL A 251 16.15 14.21 27.87
C VAL A 251 16.44 12.84 27.23
N ARG A 252 15.50 11.93 27.36
CA ARG A 252 15.61 10.58 26.78
C ARG A 252 14.30 10.18 26.11
N LEU A 253 14.38 9.17 25.25
CA LEU A 253 13.20 8.55 24.68
C LEU A 253 12.55 7.60 25.69
N ASP A 254 11.25 7.75 25.94
CA ASP A 254 10.42 6.79 26.67
C ASP A 254 9.65 5.90 25.68
N GLU A 255 10.30 4.82 25.28
CA GLU A 255 9.73 3.87 24.34
C GLU A 255 8.57 3.07 24.91
N GLU A 256 8.57 2.83 26.23
CA GLU A 256 7.60 1.95 26.88
C GLU A 256 6.19 2.52 26.73
N THR A 257 6.01 3.79 27.09
CA THR A 257 4.74 4.49 26.91
C THR A 257 4.25 4.46 25.46
N LEU A 258 5.15 4.70 24.48
CA LEU A 258 4.77 4.71 23.06
C LEU A 258 4.41 3.31 22.53
N LYS A 259 5.13 2.27 22.99
CA LYS A 259 4.83 0.86 22.67
C LYS A 259 3.47 0.44 23.22
N GLU A 260 3.16 0.83 24.46
CA GLU A 260 1.86 0.51 25.08
C GLU A 260 0.70 1.21 24.39
N ILE A 261 0.83 2.50 24.00
CA ILE A 261 -0.18 3.20 23.20
C ILE A 261 -0.48 2.46 21.91
N ALA A 262 0.58 2.08 21.17
CA ALA A 262 0.44 1.32 19.93
C ALA A 262 -0.24 -0.04 20.17
N ALA A 263 0.17 -0.78 21.18
CA ALA A 263 -0.39 -2.09 21.51
C ALA A 263 -1.87 -2.02 21.89
N ILE A 264 -2.28 -1.04 22.72
CA ILE A 264 -3.68 -0.83 23.13
C ILE A 264 -4.59 -0.58 21.92
N THR A 265 -4.08 0.15 20.91
CA THR A 265 -4.85 0.60 19.74
C THR A 265 -4.65 -0.27 18.51
N GLU A 266 -4.04 -1.46 18.64
CA GLU A 266 -3.70 -2.39 17.55
C GLU A 266 -2.84 -1.74 16.45
N GLY A 267 -2.08 -0.71 16.80
CA GLY A 267 -1.10 -0.06 15.94
C GLY A 267 0.26 -0.71 16.01
N THR A 268 1.27 0.03 15.54
CA THR A 268 2.66 -0.42 15.56
C THR A 268 3.56 0.72 16.04
N TYR A 269 4.48 0.40 16.94
CA TYR A 269 5.54 1.31 17.36
C TYR A 269 6.71 1.25 16.38
N TYR A 270 7.25 2.41 16.06
CA TYR A 270 8.48 2.56 15.27
C TYR A 270 9.48 3.41 16.05
N HIS A 271 10.74 3.01 16.01
CA HIS A 271 11.84 3.77 16.58
C HIS A 271 12.65 4.44 15.48
N ALA A 272 13.11 5.67 15.73
CA ALA A 272 14.01 6.40 14.87
C ALA A 272 15.05 7.16 15.69
N SER A 273 16.29 6.68 15.64
CA SER A 273 17.46 7.30 16.24
C SER A 273 18.22 8.21 15.27
N THR A 274 17.89 8.15 14.00
CA THR A 274 18.49 8.97 12.94
C THR A 274 17.45 9.59 12.01
N ALA A 275 17.79 10.72 11.38
CA ALA A 275 16.91 11.36 10.39
C ALA A 275 16.61 10.45 9.19
N SER A 276 17.52 9.54 8.84
CA SER A 276 17.33 8.57 7.74
C SER A 276 16.34 7.46 8.12
N GLU A 277 16.40 6.97 9.36
CA GLU A 277 15.43 6.00 9.90
C GLU A 277 14.06 6.62 9.99
N LEU A 278 13.96 7.84 10.49
CA LEU A 278 12.70 8.57 10.60
C LEU A 278 12.03 8.70 9.23
N ARG A 279 12.76 9.11 8.19
CA ARG A 279 12.25 9.14 6.81
C ARG A 279 11.82 7.77 6.30
N ARG A 280 12.55 6.70 6.65
CA ARG A 280 12.18 5.33 6.27
C ARG A 280 10.88 4.89 6.92
N VAL A 281 10.71 5.16 8.22
CA VAL A 281 9.49 4.88 8.97
C VAL A 281 8.29 5.56 8.32
N TYR A 282 8.39 6.84 8.02
CA TYR A 282 7.29 7.57 7.40
C TYR A 282 6.92 7.08 6.01
N ARG A 283 7.91 6.73 5.16
CA ARG A 283 7.63 6.10 3.87
C ARG A 283 6.92 4.76 4.03
N THR A 284 7.29 3.99 5.03
CA THR A 284 6.63 2.71 5.32
C THR A 284 5.20 2.93 5.78
N LEU A 285 4.97 3.86 6.72
CA LEU A 285 3.64 4.23 7.19
C LEU A 285 2.75 4.75 6.05
N GLY A 286 3.27 5.59 5.17
CA GLY A 286 2.55 6.09 4.00
C GLY A 286 2.06 4.97 3.08
N ARG A 287 2.85 3.90 2.93
CA ARG A 287 2.44 2.70 2.17
C ARG A 287 1.42 1.85 2.93
N VAL A 288 1.64 1.64 4.22
CA VAL A 288 0.74 0.80 5.05
C VAL A 288 -0.64 1.44 5.18
N ILE A 289 -0.69 2.76 5.34
CA ILE A 289 -1.93 3.51 5.56
C ILE A 289 -2.61 3.89 4.24
N GLY A 290 -1.81 4.34 3.25
CA GLY A 290 -2.32 4.87 1.98
C GLY A 290 -2.68 3.82 0.93
N TRP A 291 -2.27 2.55 1.12
CA TRP A 291 -2.45 1.49 0.14
C TRP A 291 -3.10 0.26 0.76
N GLU A 292 -4.12 -0.25 0.11
CA GLU A 292 -4.83 -1.46 0.52
C GLU A 292 -4.68 -2.54 -0.56
N HIS A 293 -4.43 -3.78 -0.13
CA HIS A 293 -4.47 -4.91 -1.04
C HIS A 293 -5.91 -5.36 -1.23
N ARG A 294 -6.54 -4.89 -2.29
CA ARG A 294 -7.89 -5.34 -2.65
C ARG A 294 -7.85 -6.42 -3.72
N PRO A 295 -8.69 -7.45 -3.59
CA PRO A 295 -8.88 -8.40 -4.66
C PRO A 295 -9.46 -7.68 -5.88
N THR A 296 -8.60 -7.44 -6.88
CA THR A 296 -8.96 -6.71 -8.10
C THR A 296 -9.02 -7.69 -9.28
N GLU A 297 -10.03 -7.56 -10.12
CA GLU A 297 -10.15 -8.37 -11.32
C GLU A 297 -9.03 -8.03 -12.31
N VAL A 298 -8.24 -9.03 -12.67
CA VAL A 298 -7.18 -8.91 -13.68
C VAL A 298 -7.55 -9.50 -15.03
N THR A 299 -8.87 -9.69 -15.26
CA THR A 299 -9.44 -10.23 -16.50
C THR A 299 -8.98 -9.46 -17.73
N ALA A 300 -8.87 -8.12 -17.65
CA ALA A 300 -8.39 -7.28 -18.75
C ALA A 300 -6.95 -7.62 -19.16
N LEU A 301 -6.06 -7.92 -18.20
CA LEU A 301 -4.68 -8.30 -18.49
C LEU A 301 -4.61 -9.68 -19.15
N ALA A 302 -5.41 -10.63 -18.67
CA ALA A 302 -5.51 -11.97 -19.27
C ALA A 302 -6.08 -11.90 -20.70
N ALA A 303 -7.11 -11.09 -20.93
CA ALA A 303 -7.68 -10.85 -22.25
C ALA A 303 -6.71 -10.15 -23.19
N ALA A 304 -5.95 -9.15 -22.73
CA ALA A 304 -4.92 -8.50 -23.52
C ALA A 304 -3.80 -9.47 -23.93
N ALA A 305 -3.35 -10.32 -23.00
CA ALA A 305 -2.37 -11.37 -23.30
C ALA A 305 -2.90 -12.35 -24.38
N ALA A 306 -4.16 -12.77 -24.26
CA ALA A 306 -4.82 -13.61 -25.27
C ALA A 306 -4.87 -12.94 -26.64
N ALA A 307 -5.20 -11.65 -26.70
CA ALA A 307 -5.23 -10.88 -27.96
C ALA A 307 -3.84 -10.76 -28.60
N VAL A 308 -2.80 -10.49 -27.84
CA VAL A 308 -1.42 -10.43 -28.32
C VAL A 308 -0.98 -11.78 -28.88
N LEU A 309 -1.26 -12.88 -28.17
CA LEU A 309 -0.94 -14.24 -28.65
C LEU A 309 -1.71 -14.58 -29.93
N LEU A 310 -2.97 -14.16 -30.03
CA LEU A 310 -3.80 -14.38 -31.22
C LEU A 310 -3.23 -13.62 -32.43
N MET A 311 -2.88 -12.34 -32.25
CA MET A 311 -2.25 -11.54 -33.31
C MET A 311 -0.93 -12.15 -33.75
N GLY A 312 -0.10 -12.62 -32.83
CA GLY A 312 1.15 -13.33 -33.12
C GLY A 312 0.92 -14.62 -33.90
N SER A 313 -0.11 -15.40 -33.56
CA SER A 313 -0.51 -16.61 -34.29
C SER A 313 -0.91 -16.29 -35.75
N VAL A 314 -1.76 -15.26 -35.94
CA VAL A 314 -2.21 -14.84 -37.26
C VAL A 314 -1.04 -14.32 -38.11
N ALA A 315 -0.18 -13.46 -37.56
CA ALA A 315 1.00 -12.94 -38.24
C ALA A 315 1.94 -14.06 -38.68
N LEU A 316 2.20 -15.04 -37.80
CA LEU A 316 3.04 -16.19 -38.11
C LEU A 316 2.42 -17.08 -39.21
N SER A 317 1.09 -17.26 -39.18
CA SER A 317 0.36 -18.00 -40.18
C SER A 317 0.43 -17.33 -41.55
N MET A 318 0.28 -15.99 -41.62
CA MET A 318 0.40 -15.23 -42.88
C MET A 318 1.82 -15.30 -43.46
N LEU A 319 2.86 -15.17 -42.61
CA LEU A 319 4.27 -15.29 -43.04
C LEU A 319 4.58 -16.69 -43.62
N HIS A 320 3.88 -17.73 -43.18
CA HIS A 320 4.04 -19.09 -43.71
C HIS A 320 3.28 -19.28 -45.00
N LEU A 321 2.09 -18.65 -45.17
CA LEU A 321 1.33 -18.73 -46.44
C LEU A 321 2.05 -18.04 -47.60
N HIS A 322 2.73 -16.92 -47.36
CA HIS A 322 3.51 -16.21 -48.41
C HIS A 322 4.81 -16.90 -48.81
N ARG A 323 5.20 -17.99 -48.17
CA ARG A 323 6.39 -18.78 -48.52
C ARG A 323 6.12 -20.07 -49.28
N LEU A 324 4.85 -20.27 -49.72
CA LEU A 324 4.51 -21.34 -50.62
C LEU A 324 4.65 -20.79 -52.07
N PRO A 325 5.52 -21.34 -52.92
CA PRO A 325 5.64 -20.94 -54.29
C PRO A 325 4.39 -21.30 -55.13
#